data_caf077dfe137c0a10e281e501a778878
#
_entry.id   caf077dfe137c0a10e281e501a778878
#
_cell.length_a   1.000
_cell.length_b   1.000
_cell.length_c   1.000
_cell.angle_alpha   90.00
_cell.angle_beta   90.00
_cell.angle_gamma   90.00
#
_symmetry.space_group_name_H-M   'P 1'
#
loop_
_entity.id
_entity.type
_entity.pdbx_description
1 polymer ?
#
loop_
_entity_poly.entity_id
_entity_poly.type
_entity_poly.pdbx_seq_one_letter_code
_entity_poly.pdbx_strand_id
1 'polypeptide(L)' 'PASYYFDFADSKTITVPYGECVQAAQIRNEVILGVQIHQDQKNKSKMFGINLIPNKNKSFTLSKKDGLIALAEDEG' A
#
# COMPACT_ATOMS: atom_id res chain seq x y z
N PRO A 1 5.15 -1.33 -6.00
CA PRO A 1 4.54 0.00 -5.99
C PRO A 1 3.02 -0.05 -6.07
N ALA A 2 2.38 1.01 -5.61
CA ALA A 2 0.93 1.09 -5.61
C ALA A 2 0.33 0.91 -7.01
N SER A 3 1.04 1.32 -8.04
CA SER A 3 0.59 1.15 -9.43
C SER A 3 0.47 -0.31 -9.87
N TYR A 4 1.06 -1.22 -9.12
CA TYR A 4 0.90 -2.66 -9.36
C TYR A 4 -0.50 -3.15 -8.97
N TYR A 5 -1.11 -2.50 -7.98
CA TYR A 5 -2.41 -2.91 -7.42
C TYR A 5 -3.57 -2.06 -7.91
N PHE A 6 -3.32 -0.80 -8.25
CA PHE A 6 -4.36 0.16 -8.60
C PHE A 6 -4.06 0.86 -9.92
N ASP A 7 -5.12 1.12 -10.67
CA ASP A 7 -5.04 1.95 -11.88
C ASP A 7 -5.18 3.42 -11.47
N PHE A 8 -4.12 4.19 -11.66
CA PHE A 8 -4.12 5.62 -11.37
C PHE A 8 -4.72 6.44 -12.50
N ALA A 9 -4.92 5.84 -13.68
CA ALA A 9 -5.31 6.55 -14.91
C ALA A 9 -4.37 7.74 -15.14
N ASP A 10 -4.90 8.95 -15.29
CA ASP A 10 -4.09 10.15 -15.47
C ASP A 10 -3.82 10.89 -14.15
N SER A 11 -4.25 10.34 -13.03
CA SER A 11 -4.07 10.97 -11.72
C SER A 11 -2.68 10.72 -11.17
N LYS A 12 -2.15 11.70 -10.44
CA LYS A 12 -0.86 11.53 -9.74
C LYS A 12 -1.03 10.75 -8.46
N THR A 13 -2.19 10.84 -7.84
CA THR A 13 -2.50 10.16 -6.59
C THR A 13 -3.90 9.57 -6.64
N ILE A 14 -4.12 8.58 -5.78
CA ILE A 14 -5.46 8.06 -5.49
C ILE A 14 -5.64 8.02 -3.98
N THR A 15 -6.89 8.14 -3.52
CA THR A 15 -7.22 8.01 -2.10
C THR A 15 -8.06 6.76 -1.93
N VAL A 16 -7.56 5.81 -1.14
CA VAL A 16 -8.23 4.53 -0.94
C VAL A 16 -8.18 4.15 0.54
N PRO A 17 -9.24 3.52 1.07
CA PRO A 17 -9.18 2.94 2.41
C PRO A 17 -8.30 1.69 2.41
N TYR A 18 -7.67 1.41 3.54
CA TYR A 18 -6.79 0.26 3.67
C TYR A 18 -7.50 -1.06 3.31
N GLY A 19 -8.79 -1.18 3.63
CA GLY A 19 -9.56 -2.37 3.26
C GLY A 19 -9.56 -2.66 1.77
N GLU A 20 -9.56 -1.62 0.92
CA GLU A 20 -9.44 -1.82 -0.53
C GLU A 20 -8.04 -2.29 -0.92
N CYS A 21 -7.03 -1.86 -0.20
CA CYS A 21 -5.66 -2.37 -0.42
C CYS A 21 -5.60 -3.86 -0.11
N VAL A 22 -6.24 -4.28 0.97
CA VAL A 22 -6.32 -5.70 1.35
C VAL A 22 -6.99 -6.51 0.25
N GLN A 23 -8.12 -6.03 -0.28
CA GLN A 23 -8.84 -6.70 -1.35
C GLN A 23 -8.02 -6.79 -2.64
N ALA A 24 -7.35 -5.71 -3.00
CA ALA A 24 -6.50 -5.69 -4.19
C ALA A 24 -5.38 -6.73 -4.10
N ALA A 25 -4.81 -6.90 -2.91
CA ALA A 25 -3.78 -7.91 -2.69
C ALA A 25 -4.36 -9.33 -2.75
N GLN A 26 -5.56 -9.55 -2.21
CA GLN A 26 -6.21 -10.86 -2.22
C GLN A 26 -6.45 -11.38 -3.64
N ILE A 27 -6.78 -10.49 -4.58
CA ILE A 27 -6.95 -10.87 -5.98
C ILE A 27 -5.67 -11.48 -6.56
N ARG A 28 -4.52 -11.10 -6.00
CA ARG A 28 -3.20 -11.58 -6.44
C ARG A 28 -2.64 -12.68 -5.53
N ASN A 29 -3.47 -13.24 -4.64
CA ASN A 29 -3.04 -14.24 -3.66
C ASN A 29 -1.94 -13.73 -2.73
N GLU A 30 -2.04 -12.46 -2.35
CA GLU A 30 -1.10 -11.82 -1.45
C GLU A 30 -1.80 -11.41 -0.17
N VAL A 31 -1.06 -11.40 0.93
CA VAL A 31 -1.52 -10.88 2.22
C VAL A 31 -0.79 -9.59 2.48
N ILE A 32 -1.54 -8.51 2.70
CA ILE A 32 -0.95 -7.20 2.88
C ILE A 32 -0.69 -6.95 4.37
N LEU A 33 0.52 -6.48 4.67
CA LEU A 33 0.96 -6.19 6.04
C LEU A 33 0.95 -4.71 6.36
N GLY A 34 0.90 -3.86 5.36
CA GLY A 34 0.91 -2.42 5.58
C GLY A 34 1.14 -1.63 4.30
N VAL A 35 1.37 -0.33 4.51
CA VAL A 35 1.59 0.64 3.45
C VAL A 35 2.90 1.36 3.71
N GLN A 36 3.69 1.61 2.67
CA GLN A 36 4.91 2.40 2.76
C GLN A 36 4.76 3.68 1.96
N ILE A 37 4.90 4.82 2.63
CA ILE A 37 4.83 6.14 2.02
C ILE A 37 6.23 6.53 1.58
N HIS A 38 6.44 6.62 0.28
CA HIS A 38 7.76 6.80 -0.32
C HIS A 38 8.47 8.08 0.16
N GLN A 39 7.74 9.20 0.24
CA GLN A 39 8.36 10.46 0.64
C GLN A 39 8.91 10.43 2.06
N ASP A 40 8.43 9.53 2.91
CA ASP A 40 8.87 9.39 4.30
C ASP A 40 9.90 8.28 4.51
N GLN A 41 10.37 7.65 3.43
CA GLN A 41 11.22 6.47 3.52
C GLN A 41 12.55 6.68 4.25
N LYS A 42 13.00 7.93 4.36
CA LYS A 42 14.23 8.28 5.08
C LYS A 42 13.95 9.00 6.38
N ASN A 43 12.69 9.11 6.78
CA ASN A 43 12.29 9.85 7.97
C ASN A 43 12.04 8.90 9.14
N LYS A 44 13.02 8.83 10.06
CA LYS A 44 12.94 7.94 11.23
C LYS A 44 11.75 8.27 12.13
N SER A 45 11.41 9.55 12.29
CA SER A 45 10.30 9.95 13.16
C SER A 45 8.93 9.49 12.62
N LYS A 46 8.85 9.15 11.34
CA LYS A 46 7.66 8.59 10.71
C LYS A 46 7.83 7.10 10.40
N MET A 47 8.73 6.43 11.10
CA MET A 47 9.02 5.01 10.94
C MET A 47 9.35 4.65 9.49
N PHE A 48 10.09 5.52 8.81
CA PHE A 48 10.50 5.34 7.42
C PHE A 48 9.31 5.20 6.46
N GLY A 49 8.17 5.80 6.81
CA GLY A 49 6.95 5.74 6.01
C GLY A 49 6.17 4.44 6.12
N ILE A 50 6.56 3.55 7.04
CA ILE A 50 5.93 2.25 7.20
C ILE A 50 4.74 2.36 8.14
N ASN A 51 3.57 1.94 7.65
CA ASN A 51 2.34 1.85 8.43
C ASN A 51 1.90 0.40 8.44
N LEU A 52 2.09 -0.29 9.58
CA LEU A 52 1.78 -1.71 9.71
C LEU A 52 0.36 -1.91 10.22
N ILE A 53 -0.37 -2.77 9.53
CA ILE A 53 -1.72 -3.21 9.89
C ILE A 53 -2.61 -2.05 10.36
N PRO A 54 -2.80 -1.01 9.52
CA PRO A 54 -3.68 0.09 9.89
C PRO A 54 -5.14 -0.38 9.90
N ASN A 55 -6.00 0.44 10.51
CA ASN A 55 -7.43 0.17 10.50
C ASN A 55 -7.93 0.14 9.06
N LYS A 56 -8.84 -0.81 8.75
CA LYS A 56 -9.38 -0.98 7.40
C LYS A 56 -10.06 0.26 6.86
N ASN A 57 -10.62 1.09 7.75
CA ASN A 57 -11.32 2.31 7.37
C ASN A 57 -10.37 3.50 7.18
N LYS A 58 -9.10 3.35 7.55
CA LYS A 58 -8.12 4.42 7.37
C LYS A 58 -7.83 4.60 5.90
N SER A 59 -8.06 5.82 5.38
CA SER A 59 -7.76 6.14 3.98
C SER A 59 -6.33 6.63 3.83
N PHE A 60 -5.72 6.24 2.72
CA PHE A 60 -4.39 6.69 2.34
C PHE A 60 -4.46 7.36 0.99
N THR A 61 -3.74 8.45 0.84
CA THR A 61 -3.53 9.09 -0.45
C THR A 61 -2.17 8.60 -0.97
N LEU A 62 -2.22 7.76 -1.99
CA LEU A 62 -1.04 7.07 -2.51
C LEU A 62 -0.62 7.65 -3.84
N SER A 63 0.69 7.84 -4.02
CA SER A 63 1.29 8.09 -5.32
C SER A 63 1.73 6.75 -5.92
N LYS A 64 2.11 6.77 -7.20
CA LYS A 64 2.59 5.56 -7.87
C LYS A 64 3.83 4.98 -7.23
N LYS A 65 4.62 5.81 -6.53
CA LYS A 65 5.87 5.39 -5.86
C LYS A 65 5.65 4.79 -4.49
N ASP A 66 4.48 5.03 -3.88
CA ASP A 66 4.17 4.42 -2.59
C ASP A 66 3.99 2.92 -2.77
N GLY A 67 4.20 2.16 -1.72
CA GLY A 67 4.17 0.71 -1.80
C GLY A 67 3.19 0.09 -0.85
N LEU A 68 2.77 -1.12 -1.19
CA LEU A 68 2.06 -2.00 -0.26
C LEU A 68 3.06 -3.06 0.19
N ILE A 69 3.15 -3.26 1.51
CA ILE A 69 4.01 -4.28 2.09
C ILE A 69 3.22 -5.57 2.10
N ALA A 70 3.61 -6.53 1.29
CA ALA A 70 2.84 -7.74 1.08
C ALA A 70 3.71 -8.99 1.21
N LEU A 71 3.06 -10.07 1.67
CA LEU A 71 3.60 -11.41 1.57
C LEU A 71 2.89 -12.12 0.45
N ALA A 72 3.62 -12.57 -0.54
CA ALA A 72 3.06 -13.40 -1.59
C ALA A 72 2.91 -14.82 -1.07
N GLU A 73 1.84 -15.49 -1.49
CA GLU A 73 1.68 -16.89 -1.17
C GLU A 73 2.79 -17.68 -1.86
N ASP A 74 3.49 -18.49 -1.08
CA ASP A 74 4.57 -19.32 -1.61
C ASP A 74 3.99 -20.57 -2.24
N GLU A 75 4.16 -20.69 -3.55
CA GLU A 75 3.70 -21.85 -4.30
C GLU A 75 4.80 -22.91 -4.48
N GLY A 76 5.96 -22.59 -3.98
CA GLY A 76 7.13 -23.41 -4.20
C GLY A 76 7.39 -24.48 -3.28
#